data_0ae46816e000384fafd8994a6f9e04c9
#
_entry.id   0ae46816e000384fafd8994a6f9e04c9
#
_cell.length_a   1.000
_cell.length_b   1.000
_cell.length_c   1.000
_cell.angle_alpha   90.00
_cell.angle_beta   90.00
_cell.angle_gamma   90.00
#
_symmetry.space_group_name_H-M   'P 1'
#
loop_
_entity.id
_entity.type
_entity.pdbx_description
1 polymer ?
#
loop_
_entity_poly.entity_id
_entity_poly.type
_entity_poly.pdbx_seq_one_letter_code
_entity_poly.pdbx_strand_id
1 'polypeptide(L)'
;MRDAFLRSLITLAETDDRIALLTGDLGFGVVEKFGTKFPDRFWNCGVAEQSMIGIAAGLAKSGMRPFVYSIANFPTFRCLEQIRNDICYHNLPVTIVSVGAGLGYGTLGYTHHGIEDIAALRSLPNISIYSPSDPI
;
A
#
# COMPACT_ATOMS: atom_id res chain seq x y z
N MET A 1 4.13 -6.29 -13.37
CA MET A 1 4.24 -5.94 -11.92
C MET A 1 2.89 -5.90 -11.22
N ARG A 2 1.96 -4.96 -11.50
CA ARG A 2 0.68 -4.83 -10.77
C ARG A 2 -0.14 -6.12 -10.71
N ASP A 3 -0.34 -6.77 -11.86
CA ASP A 3 -1.10 -8.02 -11.91
C ASP A 3 -0.38 -9.18 -11.21
N ALA A 4 0.95 -9.22 -11.25
CA ALA A 4 1.74 -10.22 -10.53
C ALA A 4 1.58 -10.04 -9.01
N PHE A 5 1.72 -8.81 -8.52
CA PHE A 5 1.46 -8.48 -7.11
C PHE A 5 0.08 -8.95 -6.67
N LEU A 6 -0.97 -8.62 -7.44
CA LEU A 6 -2.32 -8.97 -7.06
C LEU A 6 -2.56 -10.49 -7.06
N ARG A 7 -2.03 -11.21 -8.05
CA ARG A 7 -2.10 -12.68 -8.07
C ARG A 7 -1.46 -13.28 -6.82
N SER A 8 -0.24 -12.83 -6.49
CA SER A 8 0.47 -13.31 -5.30
C SER A 8 -0.29 -12.97 -4.01
N LEU A 9 -0.85 -11.77 -3.92
CA LEU A 9 -1.63 -11.36 -2.75
C LEU A 9 -2.89 -12.20 -2.58
N ILE A 10 -3.59 -12.51 -3.67
CA ILE A 10 -4.76 -13.39 -3.67
C ILE A 10 -4.37 -14.79 -3.17
N THR A 11 -3.28 -15.35 -3.71
CA THR A 11 -2.79 -16.66 -3.29
C THR A 11 -2.44 -16.71 -1.80
N LEU A 12 -1.77 -15.67 -1.30
CA LEU A 12 -1.47 -15.55 0.14
C LEU A 12 -2.75 -15.43 0.98
N ALA A 13 -3.72 -14.66 0.53
CA ALA A 13 -4.98 -14.45 1.24
C ALA A 13 -5.89 -15.70 1.27
N GLU A 14 -5.66 -16.67 0.39
CA GLU A 14 -6.32 -17.99 0.44
C GLU A 14 -5.86 -18.82 1.63
N THR A 15 -4.66 -18.57 2.14
CA THR A 15 -4.03 -19.37 3.21
C THR A 15 -3.85 -18.57 4.51
N ASP A 16 -4.01 -17.26 4.48
CA ASP A 16 -3.90 -16.38 5.67
C ASP A 16 -5.07 -15.39 5.71
N ASP A 17 -6.03 -15.66 6.57
CA ASP A 17 -7.25 -14.85 6.74
C ASP A 17 -6.99 -13.46 7.33
N ARG A 18 -5.79 -13.19 7.81
CA ARG A 18 -5.38 -11.88 8.31
C ARG A 18 -5.07 -10.89 7.19
N ILE A 19 -4.83 -11.36 5.98
CA ILE A 19 -4.49 -10.50 4.85
C ILE A 19 -5.70 -9.71 4.39
N ALA A 20 -5.52 -8.39 4.32
CA ALA A 20 -6.52 -7.43 3.91
C ALA A 20 -5.94 -6.46 2.88
N LEU A 21 -6.76 -5.90 2.00
CA LEU A 21 -6.37 -4.92 0.99
C LEU A 21 -7.18 -3.64 1.16
N LEU A 22 -6.48 -2.51 1.25
CA LEU A 22 -7.07 -1.17 1.26
C LEU A 22 -6.63 -0.39 0.02
N THR A 23 -7.52 0.41 -0.55
CA THR A 23 -7.21 1.30 -1.68
C THR A 23 -7.83 2.68 -1.49
N GLY A 24 -7.24 3.70 -2.10
CA GLY A 24 -7.65 5.09 -2.05
C GLY A 24 -8.39 5.54 -3.32
N ASP A 25 -9.45 4.84 -3.68
CA ASP A 25 -10.28 5.09 -4.88
C ASP A 25 -9.48 5.07 -6.19
N LEU A 26 -8.60 4.10 -6.31
CA LEU A 26 -7.76 3.88 -7.49
C LEU A 26 -7.44 2.40 -7.67
N GLY A 27 -6.70 2.05 -8.73
CA GLY A 27 -6.34 0.67 -9.05
C GLY A 27 -7.43 -0.05 -9.85
N PHE A 28 -8.30 0.71 -10.51
CA PHE A 28 -9.39 0.18 -11.34
C PHE A 28 -8.88 -0.84 -12.37
N GLY A 29 -9.63 -1.95 -12.53
CA GLY A 29 -9.26 -3.08 -13.36
C GLY A 29 -8.22 -4.01 -12.73
N VAL A 30 -7.71 -3.69 -11.53
CA VAL A 30 -6.68 -4.47 -10.85
C VAL A 30 -7.19 -5.02 -9.51
N VAL A 31 -7.55 -4.11 -8.57
CA VAL A 31 -7.84 -4.48 -7.18
C VAL A 31 -9.20 -5.16 -6.97
N GLU A 32 -10.15 -5.00 -7.89
CA GLU A 32 -11.51 -5.54 -7.80
C GLU A 32 -11.54 -7.06 -7.71
N LYS A 33 -10.54 -7.74 -8.32
CA LYS A 33 -10.40 -9.21 -8.24
C LYS A 33 -10.23 -9.68 -6.80
N PHE A 34 -9.48 -8.92 -6.00
CA PHE A 34 -9.33 -9.19 -4.57
C PHE A 34 -10.66 -8.93 -3.83
N GLY A 35 -11.28 -7.78 -4.07
CA GLY A 35 -12.55 -7.41 -3.45
C GLY A 35 -13.70 -8.36 -3.75
N THR A 36 -13.77 -8.87 -4.99
CA THR A 36 -14.78 -9.88 -5.37
C THR A 36 -14.57 -11.21 -4.63
N LYS A 37 -13.31 -11.60 -4.45
CA LYS A 37 -12.98 -12.88 -3.80
C LYS A 37 -13.03 -12.80 -2.28
N PHE A 38 -12.67 -11.65 -1.70
CA PHE A 38 -12.57 -11.44 -0.26
C PHE A 38 -13.27 -10.14 0.15
N PRO A 39 -14.61 -10.04 0.01
CA PRO A 39 -15.36 -8.79 0.24
C PRO A 39 -15.21 -8.24 1.65
N ASP A 40 -15.09 -9.10 2.65
CA ASP A 40 -14.95 -8.70 4.06
C ASP A 40 -13.53 -8.27 4.43
N ARG A 41 -12.58 -8.37 3.50
CA ARG A 41 -11.16 -8.03 3.68
C ARG A 41 -10.66 -7.01 2.66
N PHE A 42 -11.58 -6.32 1.98
CA PHE A 42 -11.29 -5.29 0.99
C PHE A 42 -12.04 -4.00 1.32
N TRP A 43 -11.30 -2.89 1.39
CA TRP A 43 -11.87 -1.56 1.66
C TRP A 43 -11.37 -0.53 0.66
N ASN A 44 -12.29 0.13 -0.02
CA ASN A 44 -12.02 1.38 -0.71
C ASN A 44 -12.25 2.53 0.29
N CYS A 45 -11.17 3.19 0.70
CA CYS A 45 -11.18 4.26 1.70
C CYS A 45 -11.49 5.63 1.10
N GLY A 46 -11.79 5.72 -0.20
CA GLY A 46 -11.90 6.98 -0.91
C GLY A 46 -10.54 7.68 -1.08
N VAL A 47 -10.53 8.88 -1.64
CA VAL A 47 -9.33 9.70 -1.81
C VAL A 47 -8.91 10.31 -0.47
N ALA A 48 -8.54 9.46 0.48
CA ALA A 48 -8.25 9.83 1.87
C ALA A 48 -7.09 8.97 2.42
N GLU A 49 -5.90 9.09 1.81
CA GLU A 49 -4.77 8.20 2.08
C GLU A 49 -4.27 8.27 3.52
N GLN A 50 -4.33 9.43 4.17
CA GLN A 50 -3.98 9.56 5.59
C GLN A 50 -4.90 8.71 6.47
N SER A 51 -6.23 8.79 6.22
CA SER A 51 -7.20 7.94 6.91
C SER A 51 -6.99 6.46 6.59
N MET A 52 -6.69 6.12 5.34
CA MET A 52 -6.40 4.75 4.90
C MET A 52 -5.21 4.15 5.66
N ILE A 53 -4.13 4.92 5.85
CA ILE A 53 -2.97 4.48 6.65
C ILE A 53 -3.36 4.30 8.13
N GLY A 54 -4.15 5.21 8.70
CA GLY A 54 -4.65 5.07 10.08
C GLY A 54 -5.55 3.83 10.27
N ILE A 55 -6.44 3.56 9.30
CA ILE A 55 -7.27 2.34 9.29
C ILE A 55 -6.38 1.10 9.23
N ALA A 56 -5.38 1.09 8.34
CA ALA A 56 -4.43 -0.03 8.23
C ALA A 56 -3.67 -0.26 9.53
N ALA A 57 -3.24 0.79 10.21
CA ALA A 57 -2.59 0.69 11.53
C ALA A 57 -3.53 0.08 12.58
N GLY A 58 -4.80 0.49 12.60
CA GLY A 58 -5.83 -0.07 13.48
C GLY A 58 -6.08 -1.55 13.22
N LEU A 59 -6.22 -1.93 11.96
CA LEU A 59 -6.37 -3.34 11.55
C LEU A 59 -5.16 -4.18 11.96
N ALA A 60 -3.95 -3.66 11.76
CA ALA A 60 -2.72 -4.35 12.15
C ALA A 60 -2.63 -4.54 13.67
N LYS A 61 -3.04 -3.55 14.47
CA LYS A 61 -3.16 -3.68 15.93
C LYS A 61 -4.17 -4.74 16.35
N SER A 62 -5.20 -4.98 15.53
CA SER A 62 -6.21 -6.02 15.76
C SER A 62 -5.79 -7.40 15.27
N GLY A 63 -4.54 -7.57 14.81
CA GLY A 63 -3.96 -8.84 14.38
C GLY A 63 -4.06 -9.11 12.87
N MET A 64 -4.57 -8.17 12.08
CA MET A 64 -4.57 -8.28 10.62
C MET A 64 -3.20 -7.97 10.01
N ARG A 65 -3.04 -8.30 8.72
CA ARG A 65 -1.88 -7.98 7.88
C ARG A 65 -2.33 -7.16 6.67
N PRO A 66 -2.58 -5.86 6.83
CA PRO A 66 -3.12 -5.04 5.78
C PRO A 66 -2.07 -4.65 4.74
N PHE A 67 -2.49 -4.67 3.49
CA PHE A 67 -1.81 -4.11 2.34
C PHE A 67 -2.54 -2.83 1.91
N VAL A 68 -1.80 -1.74 1.79
CA VAL A 68 -2.32 -0.44 1.36
C VAL A 68 -1.82 -0.16 -0.05
N TYR A 69 -2.74 -0.07 -1.01
CA TYR A 69 -2.41 0.09 -2.42
C TYR A 69 -2.75 1.50 -2.92
N SER A 70 -1.74 2.23 -3.39
CA SER A 70 -1.94 3.56 -3.97
C SER A 70 -0.79 3.96 -4.92
N ILE A 71 -0.93 5.12 -5.58
CA ILE A 71 0.09 5.71 -6.46
C ILE A 71 1.23 6.28 -5.61
N ALA A 72 2.46 6.09 -6.07
CA ALA A 72 3.73 6.30 -5.36
C ALA A 72 3.74 7.44 -4.33
N ASN A 73 3.39 8.66 -4.70
CA ASN A 73 3.46 9.83 -3.81
C ASN A 73 2.31 9.88 -2.79
N PHE A 74 1.18 9.28 -3.11
CA PHE A 74 -0.01 9.44 -2.29
C PHE A 74 0.08 8.68 -0.96
N PRO A 75 0.45 7.38 -0.93
CA PRO A 75 0.59 6.69 0.33
C PRO A 75 1.92 6.98 1.04
N THR A 76 2.88 7.65 0.39
CA THR A 76 4.19 7.97 0.96
C THR A 76 4.25 9.39 1.50
N PHE A 77 4.40 10.41 0.66
CA PHE A 77 4.58 11.80 1.12
C PHE A 77 3.37 12.34 1.87
N ARG A 78 2.17 12.12 1.32
CA ARG A 78 0.92 12.58 1.93
C ARG A 78 0.71 11.98 3.31
N CYS A 79 1.26 10.79 3.54
CA CYS A 79 1.02 9.99 4.76
C CYS A 79 2.29 9.79 5.61
N LEU A 80 3.36 10.57 5.38
CA LEU A 80 4.64 10.34 6.04
C LEU A 80 4.53 10.38 7.56
N GLU A 81 3.72 11.28 8.11
CA GLU A 81 3.46 11.37 9.53
C GLU A 81 2.75 10.13 10.07
N GLN A 82 1.68 9.68 9.40
CA GLN A 82 0.92 8.50 9.80
C GLN A 82 1.79 7.23 9.70
N ILE A 83 2.59 7.10 8.65
CA ILE A 83 3.54 5.98 8.53
C ILE A 83 4.51 6.00 9.70
N ARG A 84 5.10 7.15 9.99
CA ARG A 84 6.07 7.31 11.08
C ARG A 84 5.45 6.99 12.44
N ASN A 85 4.32 7.59 12.76
CA ASN A 85 3.73 7.58 14.09
C ASN A 85 2.87 6.34 14.32
N ASP A 86 2.02 5.95 13.34
CA ASP A 86 1.02 4.90 13.55
C ASP A 86 1.56 3.52 13.18
N ILE A 87 2.47 3.42 12.19
CA ILE A 87 3.01 2.14 11.72
C ILE A 87 4.41 1.90 12.28
N CYS A 88 5.38 2.77 11.95
CA CYS A 88 6.79 2.52 12.26
C CYS A 88 7.07 2.56 13.77
N TYR A 89 6.54 3.55 14.48
CA TYR A 89 6.72 3.67 15.94
C TYR A 89 6.18 2.43 16.67
N HIS A 90 5.06 1.90 16.23
CA HIS A 90 4.43 0.71 16.80
C HIS A 90 4.93 -0.62 16.21
N ASN A 91 5.83 -0.58 15.23
CA ASN A 91 6.36 -1.75 14.52
C ASN A 91 5.26 -2.68 13.99
N LEU A 92 4.25 -2.12 13.33
CA LEU A 92 3.08 -2.86 12.86
C LEU A 92 3.32 -3.53 11.51
N PRO A 93 2.74 -4.71 11.25
CA PRO A 93 2.88 -5.47 10.02
C PRO A 93 1.98 -4.92 8.90
N VAL A 94 2.19 -3.67 8.51
CA VAL A 94 1.49 -3.02 7.39
C VAL A 94 2.41 -2.98 6.17
N THR A 95 1.91 -3.41 5.01
CA THR A 95 2.62 -3.32 3.74
C THR A 95 2.05 -2.18 2.89
N ILE A 96 2.89 -1.20 2.56
CA ILE A 96 2.51 -0.10 1.67
C ILE A 96 2.97 -0.43 0.25
N VAL A 97 2.01 -0.54 -0.66
CA VAL A 97 2.21 -0.86 -2.08
C VAL A 97 2.16 0.43 -2.89
N SER A 98 3.35 0.98 -3.13
CA SER A 98 3.54 2.25 -3.83
C SER A 98 3.72 1.99 -5.33
N VAL A 99 2.71 2.29 -6.15
CA VAL A 99 2.69 1.98 -7.58
C VAL A 99 3.21 3.14 -8.39
N GLY A 100 4.00 2.86 -9.44
CA GLY A 100 4.51 3.86 -10.37
C GLY A 100 5.80 4.53 -9.93
N ALA A 101 6.76 3.73 -9.43
CA ALA A 101 8.08 4.22 -9.04
C ALA A 101 8.77 5.05 -10.14
N GLY A 102 9.57 6.01 -9.74
CA GLY A 102 10.30 6.91 -10.64
C GLY A 102 9.34 7.72 -11.52
N LEU A 103 9.57 7.69 -12.81
CA LEU A 103 8.77 8.39 -13.83
C LEU A 103 7.67 7.50 -14.45
N GLY A 104 7.25 6.44 -13.77
CA GLY A 104 6.30 5.46 -14.31
C GLY A 104 4.97 6.04 -14.80
N TYR A 105 4.53 7.16 -14.24
CA TYR A 105 3.31 7.87 -14.67
C TYR A 105 3.56 8.98 -15.70
N GLY A 106 4.81 9.20 -16.14
CA GLY A 106 5.17 10.03 -17.30
C GLY A 106 4.43 11.36 -17.38
N THR A 107 3.48 11.44 -18.30
CA THR A 107 2.73 12.65 -18.65
C THR A 107 1.84 13.20 -17.55
N LEU A 108 1.55 12.44 -16.49
CA LEU A 108 0.80 12.94 -15.32
C LEU A 108 1.60 13.93 -14.48
N GLY A 109 2.90 14.00 -14.72
CA GLY A 109 3.78 15.02 -14.16
C GLY A 109 4.23 14.75 -12.73
N TYR A 110 4.90 15.75 -12.16
CA TYR A 110 5.60 15.67 -10.89
C TYR A 110 4.77 15.18 -9.72
N THR A 111 3.48 15.52 -9.69
CA THR A 111 2.57 15.08 -8.60
C THR A 111 2.37 13.56 -8.54
N HIS A 112 2.70 12.83 -9.61
CA HIS A 112 2.58 11.37 -9.71
C HIS A 112 3.94 10.67 -9.81
N HIS A 113 5.05 11.41 -9.88
CA HIS A 113 6.38 10.81 -9.95
C HIS A 113 6.85 10.38 -8.56
N GLY A 114 7.30 9.13 -8.43
CA GLY A 114 7.85 8.57 -7.19
C GLY A 114 9.38 8.57 -7.23
N ILE A 115 10.01 9.74 -7.02
CA ILE A 115 11.47 9.91 -7.13
C ILE A 115 12.11 9.96 -5.74
N GLU A 116 11.53 10.72 -4.82
CA GLU A 116 12.10 10.99 -3.50
C GLU A 116 11.51 10.08 -2.39
N ASP A 117 10.55 9.25 -2.72
CA ASP A 117 9.82 8.37 -1.80
C ASP A 117 10.75 7.46 -0.98
N ILE A 118 11.72 6.80 -1.64
CA ILE A 118 12.71 5.95 -0.96
C ILE A 118 13.56 6.79 0.00
N ALA A 119 14.01 7.98 -0.43
CA ALA A 119 14.84 8.85 0.40
C ALA A 119 14.10 9.31 1.66
N ALA A 120 12.82 9.66 1.53
CA ALA A 120 11.99 10.07 2.65
C ALA A 120 11.72 8.93 3.63
N LEU A 121 11.31 7.77 3.11
CA LEU A 121 10.92 6.64 3.94
C LEU A 121 12.11 5.95 4.63
N ARG A 122 13.27 5.85 3.98
CA ARG A 122 14.45 5.17 4.56
C ARG A 122 14.97 5.81 5.86
N SER A 123 14.55 7.02 6.17
CA SER A 123 14.90 7.69 7.42
C SER A 123 14.07 7.22 8.62
N LEU A 124 12.97 6.50 8.40
CA LEU A 124 12.08 6.05 9.46
C LEU A 124 12.59 4.75 10.10
N PRO A 125 12.40 4.56 11.41
CA PRO A 125 12.71 3.30 12.08
C PRO A 125 11.72 2.19 11.69
N ASN A 126 12.13 0.94 11.84
CA ASN A 126 11.27 -0.24 11.65
C ASN A 126 10.61 -0.34 10.26
N ILE A 127 11.22 0.26 9.24
CA ILE A 127 10.76 0.18 7.85
C ILE A 127 11.72 -0.66 7.02
N SER A 128 11.17 -1.47 6.14
CA SER A 128 11.91 -2.19 5.09
C SER A 128 11.38 -1.73 3.74
N ILE A 129 12.27 -1.41 2.81
CA ILE A 129 11.89 -0.91 1.48
C ILE A 129 12.37 -1.92 0.44
N TYR A 130 11.46 -2.34 -0.42
CA TYR A 130 11.71 -3.23 -1.54
C TYR A 130 11.36 -2.53 -2.85
N SER A 131 12.28 -2.54 -3.80
CA SER A 131 12.07 -2.00 -5.15
C SER A 131 12.32 -3.10 -6.17
N PRO A 132 11.33 -3.97 -6.46
CA PRO A 132 11.48 -5.07 -7.39
C PRO A 132 11.63 -4.57 -8.83
N SER A 133 12.55 -5.17 -9.59
CA SER A 133 12.82 -4.84 -10.99
C SER A 133 11.92 -5.61 -11.96
N ASP A 134 11.41 -6.76 -11.56
CA ASP A 134 10.63 -7.67 -12.39
C ASP A 134 9.52 -8.36 -11.57
N PRO A 135 8.57 -9.06 -12.24
CA PRO A 135 7.44 -9.69 -11.58
C PRO A 135 7.70 -11.12 -11.07
N ILE A 136 8.95 -11.59 -11.08
CA ILE A 136 9.32 -12.97 -10.68
C ILE A 136 9.70 -13.01 -9.22
#